data_e70800dacc4354ee64269b07e83809bb
#
_entry.id   e70800dacc4354ee64269b07e83809bb
#
_cell.length_a   1.000
_cell.length_b   1.000
_cell.length_c   1.000
_cell.angle_alpha   90.00
_cell.angle_beta   90.00
_cell.angle_gamma   90.00
#
_symmetry.space_group_name_H-M   'P 1'
#
loop_
_entity.id
_entity.type
_entity.pdbx_description
1 polymer ?
#
loop_
_entity_poly.entity_id
_entity_poly.type
_entity_poly.pdbx_seq_one_letter_code
_entity_poly.pdbx_strand_id
1 'polypeptide(L)'
;MPIGSNFDDFLKEKGIYEVATASAMKKVLALQIEEAMKAQQLTKTAIAKRMHTSRAALNRLLDDSDTSLTLTTLASAAAALGRGVRIELVAV
;
A
#
# COMPACT_ATOMS: atom_id res chain seq x y z
N MET A 1 -3.08 6.14 -26.19
CA MET A 1 -2.95 7.04 -25.04
C MET A 1 -3.10 6.30 -23.74
N PRO A 2 -2.23 6.54 -22.78
CA PRO A 2 -2.34 5.88 -21.48
C PRO A 2 -3.64 6.25 -20.77
N ILE A 3 -4.31 5.26 -20.24
CA ILE A 3 -5.53 5.46 -19.46
C ILE A 3 -5.25 6.30 -18.21
N GLY A 4 -4.07 6.16 -17.63
CA GLY A 4 -3.66 6.91 -16.46
C GLY A 4 -3.71 8.42 -16.62
N SER A 5 -3.38 8.94 -17.81
CA SER A 5 -3.45 10.39 -18.06
C SER A 5 -4.86 10.93 -17.90
N ASN A 6 -5.85 10.22 -18.41
CA ASN A 6 -7.26 10.64 -18.30
C ASN A 6 -7.74 10.58 -16.86
N PHE A 7 -7.29 9.59 -16.12
CA PHE A 7 -7.64 9.43 -14.74
C PHE A 7 -7.05 10.58 -13.89
N ASP A 8 -5.80 10.93 -14.14
CA ASP A 8 -5.14 12.03 -13.44
C ASP A 8 -5.84 13.37 -13.68
N ASP A 9 -6.22 13.64 -14.92
CA ASP A 9 -6.97 14.86 -15.28
C ASP A 9 -8.31 14.90 -14.54
N PHE A 10 -9.01 13.79 -14.48
CA PHE A 10 -10.26 13.69 -13.75
C PHE A 10 -10.08 14.06 -12.28
N LEU A 11 -9.06 13.54 -11.62
CA LEU A 11 -8.80 13.80 -10.21
C LEU A 11 -8.47 15.28 -9.96
N LYS A 12 -7.71 15.91 -10.84
CA LYS A 12 -7.40 17.33 -10.75
C LYS A 12 -8.63 18.20 -10.86
N GLU A 13 -9.49 17.92 -11.81
CA GLU A 13 -10.73 18.67 -12.02
C GLU A 13 -11.64 18.63 -10.82
N LYS A 14 -11.69 17.50 -10.14
CA LYS A 14 -12.54 17.33 -8.96
C LYS A 14 -11.98 18.01 -7.73
N GLY A 15 -10.75 18.51 -7.78
CA GLY A 15 -10.11 19.14 -6.62
C GLY A 15 -9.80 18.18 -5.49
N ILE A 16 -9.77 16.88 -5.76
CA ILE A 16 -9.53 15.83 -4.77
C ILE A 16 -8.27 15.02 -5.05
N TYR A 17 -7.45 15.52 -5.96
CA TYR A 17 -6.30 14.79 -6.49
C TYR A 17 -5.37 14.23 -5.40
N GLU A 18 -4.90 15.08 -4.49
CA GLU A 18 -3.95 14.67 -3.47
C GLU A 18 -4.54 13.67 -2.49
N VAL A 19 -5.74 13.94 -1.99
CA VAL A 19 -6.41 13.08 -1.01
C VAL A 19 -6.78 11.75 -1.63
N ALA A 20 -7.40 11.79 -2.80
CA ALA A 20 -7.82 10.57 -3.49
C ALA A 20 -6.61 9.72 -3.87
N THR A 21 -5.50 10.34 -4.27
CA THR A 21 -4.30 9.62 -4.64
C THR A 21 -3.71 8.87 -3.46
N ALA A 22 -3.58 9.51 -2.30
CA ALA A 22 -3.06 8.86 -1.11
C ALA A 22 -3.94 7.68 -0.68
N SER A 23 -5.26 7.88 -0.67
CA SER A 23 -6.21 6.81 -0.33
C SER A 23 -6.15 5.67 -1.33
N ALA A 24 -6.08 5.99 -2.62
CA ALA A 24 -5.99 4.98 -3.66
C ALA A 24 -4.71 4.17 -3.56
N MET A 25 -3.59 4.83 -3.29
CA MET A 25 -2.30 4.16 -3.11
C MET A 25 -2.34 3.21 -1.93
N LYS A 26 -2.89 3.66 -0.79
CA LYS A 26 -2.99 2.81 0.40
C LYS A 26 -3.88 1.60 0.15
N LYS A 27 -4.98 1.78 -0.55
CA LYS A 27 -5.88 0.69 -0.91
C LYS A 27 -5.19 -0.37 -1.75
N VAL A 28 -4.43 0.07 -2.76
CA VAL A 28 -3.69 -0.84 -3.63
C VAL A 28 -2.62 -1.60 -2.83
N LEU A 29 -1.88 -0.89 -1.99
CA LEU A 29 -0.82 -1.50 -1.19
C LEU A 29 -1.38 -2.52 -0.20
N ALA A 30 -2.46 -2.18 0.50
CA ALA A 30 -3.10 -3.09 1.44
C ALA A 30 -3.58 -4.36 0.72
N LEU A 31 -4.18 -4.21 -0.45
CA LEU A 31 -4.64 -5.33 -1.25
C LEU A 31 -3.48 -6.22 -1.70
N GLN A 32 -2.40 -5.61 -2.18
CA GLN A 32 -1.22 -6.37 -2.62
C GLN A 32 -0.59 -7.16 -1.48
N ILE A 33 -0.52 -6.57 -0.29
CA ILE A 33 0.00 -7.25 0.88
C ILE A 33 -0.90 -8.43 1.26
N GLU A 34 -2.21 -8.21 1.28
CA GLU A 34 -3.17 -9.28 1.59
C GLU A 34 -3.10 -10.42 0.57
N GLU A 35 -3.00 -10.09 -0.71
CA GLU A 35 -2.89 -11.11 -1.76
C GLU A 35 -1.60 -11.92 -1.63
N ALA A 36 -0.49 -11.27 -1.31
CA ALA A 36 0.77 -11.96 -1.10
C ALA A 36 0.71 -12.87 0.12
N MET A 37 0.05 -12.43 1.19
CA MET A 37 -0.16 -13.25 2.37
C MET A 37 -0.97 -14.49 2.05
N LYS A 38 -2.05 -14.34 1.29
CA LYS A 38 -2.89 -15.48 0.88
C LYS A 38 -2.11 -16.46 0.00
N ALA A 39 -1.35 -15.93 -0.96
CA ALA A 39 -0.56 -16.77 -1.86
C ALA A 39 0.47 -17.61 -1.11
N GLN A 40 1.02 -17.08 -0.03
CA GLN A 40 2.02 -17.77 0.78
C GLN A 40 1.42 -18.45 2.01
N GLN A 41 0.09 -18.40 2.17
CA GLN A 41 -0.61 -18.99 3.31
C GLN A 41 -0.09 -18.47 4.66
N LEU A 42 0.21 -17.19 4.71
CA LEU A 42 0.74 -16.55 5.91
C LEU A 42 -0.39 -15.88 6.70
N THR A 43 -0.35 -16.04 8.02
CA THR A 43 -1.29 -15.38 8.91
C THR A 43 -0.77 -14.00 9.29
N LYS A 44 -1.66 -13.15 9.82
CA LYS A 44 -1.26 -11.83 10.34
C LYS A 44 -0.21 -11.98 11.45
N THR A 45 -0.37 -12.98 12.31
CA THR A 45 0.58 -13.24 13.39
C THR A 45 1.97 -13.57 12.84
N ALA A 46 2.04 -14.39 11.80
CA ALA A 46 3.31 -14.77 11.18
C ALA A 46 3.99 -13.56 10.54
N ILE A 47 3.24 -12.72 9.83
CA ILE A 47 3.79 -11.53 9.19
C ILE A 47 4.27 -10.51 10.23
N ALA A 48 3.47 -10.26 11.28
CA ALA A 48 3.86 -9.35 12.35
C ALA A 48 5.17 -9.80 13.00
N LYS A 49 5.33 -11.11 13.18
CA LYS A 49 6.54 -11.68 13.73
C LYS A 49 7.76 -11.45 12.83
N ARG A 50 7.60 -11.66 11.53
CA ARG A 50 8.66 -11.43 10.55
C ARG A 50 9.07 -9.96 10.47
N MET A 51 8.09 -9.07 10.63
CA MET A 51 8.33 -7.63 10.62
C MET A 51 8.86 -7.10 11.94
N HIS A 52 8.92 -7.92 12.97
CA HIS A 52 9.26 -7.50 14.34
C HIS A 52 8.33 -6.37 14.82
N THR A 53 7.05 -6.52 14.57
CA THR A 53 6.04 -5.52 14.91
C THR A 53 4.86 -6.16 15.62
N SER A 54 3.97 -5.33 16.16
CA SER A 54 2.76 -5.81 16.81
C SER A 54 1.67 -6.12 15.78
N ARG A 55 0.73 -6.96 16.19
CA ARG A 55 -0.44 -7.24 15.37
C ARG A 55 -1.29 -5.99 15.15
N ALA A 56 -1.35 -5.10 16.14
CA ALA A 56 -2.06 -3.84 16.01
C ALA A 56 -1.44 -2.95 14.93
N ALA A 57 -0.10 -2.90 14.87
CA ALA A 57 0.59 -2.14 13.83
C ALA A 57 0.33 -2.74 12.45
N LEU A 58 0.31 -4.06 12.34
CA LEU A 58 -0.02 -4.75 11.10
C LEU A 58 -1.46 -4.47 10.67
N ASN A 59 -2.41 -4.47 11.61
CA ASN A 59 -3.79 -4.14 11.30
C ASN A 59 -3.93 -2.73 10.73
N ARG A 60 -3.16 -1.77 11.24
CA ARG A 60 -3.16 -0.41 10.69
C ARG A 60 -2.56 -0.38 9.28
N LEU A 61 -1.53 -1.19 9.05
CA LEU A 61 -0.94 -1.31 7.71
C LEU A 61 -1.96 -1.81 6.69
N LEU A 62 -2.80 -2.75 7.08
CA LEU A 62 -3.82 -3.34 6.21
C LEU A 62 -5.11 -2.54 6.16
N ASP A 63 -5.26 -1.52 7.00
CA ASP A 63 -6.43 -0.65 7.00
C ASP A 63 -6.29 0.37 5.87
N ASP A 64 -7.14 0.26 4.85
CA ASP A 64 -7.06 1.12 3.67
C ASP A 64 -7.51 2.56 3.96
N SER A 65 -8.11 2.82 5.10
CA SER A 65 -8.48 4.18 5.50
C SER A 65 -7.35 4.90 6.23
N ASP A 66 -6.32 4.20 6.67
CA ASP A 66 -5.17 4.78 7.36
C ASP A 66 -4.05 5.04 6.36
N THR A 67 -3.84 6.31 6.01
CA THR A 67 -2.83 6.72 5.05
C THR A 67 -1.50 7.11 5.68
N SER A 68 -1.33 6.90 6.98
CA SER A 68 -0.10 7.28 7.71
C SER A 68 1.01 6.23 7.57
N LEU A 69 1.18 5.68 6.38
CA LEU A 69 2.19 4.67 6.09
C LEU A 69 3.57 5.30 5.91
N THR A 70 4.59 4.73 6.56
CA THR A 70 5.97 5.14 6.35
C THR A 70 6.67 4.21 5.37
N LEU A 71 7.73 4.71 4.72
CA LEU A 71 8.53 3.88 3.82
C LEU A 71 9.21 2.73 4.57
N THR A 72 9.64 2.97 5.80
CA THR A 72 10.24 1.94 6.62
C THR A 72 9.28 0.77 6.87
N THR A 73 8.04 1.09 7.22
CA THR A 73 7.02 0.06 7.45
C THR A 73 6.71 -0.71 6.16
N LEU A 74 6.60 0.01 5.05
CA LEU A 74 6.33 -0.62 3.76
C LEU A 74 7.47 -1.56 3.35
N ALA A 75 8.71 -1.12 3.50
CA ALA A 75 9.88 -1.93 3.18
C ALA A 75 9.94 -3.18 4.06
N SER A 76 9.62 -3.04 5.35
CA SER A 76 9.59 -4.15 6.29
C SER A 76 8.53 -5.19 5.89
N ALA A 77 7.35 -4.74 5.51
CA ALA A 77 6.28 -5.63 5.06
C ALA A 77 6.68 -6.37 3.79
N ALA A 78 7.26 -5.67 2.82
CA ALA A 78 7.70 -6.28 1.57
C ALA A 78 8.79 -7.33 1.83
N ALA A 79 9.76 -7.02 2.67
CA ALA A 79 10.81 -7.96 3.02
C ALA A 79 10.24 -9.22 3.69
N ALA A 80 9.27 -9.05 4.58
CA ALA A 80 8.62 -10.17 5.26
C ALA A 80 7.89 -11.10 4.27
N LEU A 81 7.44 -10.55 3.15
CA LEU A 81 6.76 -11.30 2.09
C LEU A 81 7.71 -11.77 0.99
N GLY A 82 9.00 -11.50 1.12
CA GLY A 82 9.99 -11.83 0.08
C GLY A 82 9.79 -11.03 -1.19
N ARG A 83 9.25 -9.81 -1.08
CA ARG A 83 8.96 -8.93 -2.20
C ARG A 83 9.79 -7.67 -2.13
N GLY A 84 10.00 -7.03 -3.29
CA GLY A 84 10.62 -5.72 -3.36
C GLY A 84 9.56 -4.62 -3.47
N VAL A 85 9.98 -3.40 -3.13
CA VAL A 85 9.13 -2.21 -3.28
C VAL A 85 9.70 -1.37 -4.40
N ARG A 86 8.83 -0.94 -5.30
CA ARG A 86 9.21 -0.01 -6.36
C ARG A 86 8.26 1.18 -6.32
N ILE A 87 8.83 2.36 -6.12
CA ILE A 87 8.07 3.61 -6.07
C ILE A 87 8.69 4.56 -7.08
N GLU A 88 7.85 5.10 -7.97
CA GLU A 88 8.29 6.03 -8.99
C GLU A 88 7.40 7.26 -8.99
N LEU A 89 8.02 8.41 -9.19
CA LEU A 89 7.28 9.64 -9.48
C LEU A 89 7.15 9.75 -10.99
N VAL A 90 5.93 9.92 -11.44
CA VAL A 90 5.64 10.03 -12.86
C VAL A 90 5.06 11.40 -13.18
N ALA A 91 5.29 11.86 -14.41
CA ALA A 91 4.71 13.12 -14.87
C ALA A 91 3.19 13.00 -14.98
N VAL A 92 2.50 14.06 -14.60
CA VAL A 92 1.03 14.07 -14.62
C VAL A 92 0.54 14.92 -15.77
#